data_1201f087b33416e4b1d8a646b7489489
#
_entry.id   1201f087b33416e4b1d8a646b7489489
#
_cell.length_a   1.000
_cell.length_b   1.000
_cell.length_c   1.000
_cell.angle_alpha   90.00
_cell.angle_beta   90.00
_cell.angle_gamma   90.00
#
_symmetry.space_group_name_H-M   'P 1'
#
loop_
_entity.id
_entity.type
_entity.pdbx_description
1 polymer ?
#
loop_
_entity_poly.entity_id
_entity_poly.type
_entity_poly.pdbx_seq_one_letter_code
_entity_poly.pdbx_strand_id
1 'polypeptide(L)'
;GGLNGNMDGEPFTCMRDVRRHGQDVILTLTCDPHVTDEHIIAIAKNLRTFGRMMLRLNHEATGDWFSFNKRASYQEVADFFVRFHKILKEYAPNVQTILCIGGAEDPNSPEITKEKEFAEAVRTTDIWSVDKYMALNWGWPYEVAEKDNFSHKKESAEYVYEMTKKSYERYKELCGGKKKPMVMSEMNADGDVTGPYDQVKMVQDFCRLIKEDPERWFSGFTFYQFRDDGRLGLEITDPNNPDVGVEQPLLAAYRDIIQDEFFNPGVVYEGEKELPVTLRWGGSEDAEGVEMELSFDGDPVFAEANFKDDLKDANLMLEINGRWFYKAPGVTFVDFMPAFFDKKLDGPCTMKLRIFAPPATGENDPSQGEDWQENYYYTLKSLPDVRLRFEPVIA
;
A
#
# COMPACT_ATOMS: atom_id res chain seq x y z
N GLY A 1 -19.02 -9.15 -4.95
CA GLY A 1 -19.79 -8.00 -4.53
C GLY A 1 -19.31 -6.76 -5.24
N GLY A 2 -20.18 -6.06 -5.95
CA GLY A 2 -19.83 -4.84 -6.65
C GLY A 2 -19.71 -3.66 -5.68
N LEU A 3 -18.97 -2.64 -6.08
CA LEU A 3 -19.00 -1.34 -5.43
C LEU A 3 -20.42 -0.75 -5.62
N ASN A 4 -21.23 -0.81 -4.60
CA ASN A 4 -22.65 -0.42 -4.65
C ASN A 4 -22.94 0.94 -4.01
N GLY A 5 -21.87 1.72 -3.73
CA GLY A 5 -21.99 3.01 -3.05
C GLY A 5 -22.13 2.94 -1.52
N ASN A 6 -22.20 1.75 -0.96
CA ASN A 6 -22.22 1.59 0.50
C ASN A 6 -20.78 1.52 1.03
N MET A 7 -20.33 2.62 1.62
CA MET A 7 -19.01 2.74 2.24
C MET A 7 -18.89 2.03 3.60
N ASP A 8 -19.96 1.47 4.13
CA ASP A 8 -19.97 0.75 5.41
C ASP A 8 -19.83 -0.77 5.24
N GLY A 9 -19.83 -1.26 3.99
CA GLY A 9 -19.68 -2.67 3.65
C GLY A 9 -18.31 -3.01 3.07
N GLU A 10 -18.11 -4.29 2.76
CA GLU A 10 -16.93 -4.74 2.03
C GLU A 10 -16.90 -4.20 0.58
N PRO A 11 -15.74 -3.83 0.03
CA PRO A 11 -14.39 -3.99 0.62
C PRO A 11 -13.94 -2.84 1.54
N PHE A 12 -14.74 -1.79 1.71
CA PHE A 12 -14.31 -0.56 2.40
C PHE A 12 -14.01 -0.76 3.89
N THR A 13 -14.68 -1.70 4.55
CA THR A 13 -14.39 -2.05 5.94
C THR A 13 -12.97 -2.58 6.09
N CYS A 14 -12.57 -3.56 5.26
CA CYS A 14 -11.21 -4.09 5.23
C CYS A 14 -10.19 -3.02 4.82
N MET A 15 -10.50 -2.18 3.83
CA MET A 15 -9.61 -1.11 3.39
C MET A 15 -9.34 -0.09 4.50
N ARG A 16 -10.35 0.27 5.29
CA ARG A 16 -10.17 1.14 6.46
C ARG A 16 -9.36 0.48 7.55
N ASP A 17 -9.53 -0.80 7.76
CA ASP A 17 -8.78 -1.55 8.76
C ASP A 17 -7.29 -1.63 8.38
N VAL A 18 -6.98 -1.98 7.15
CA VAL A 18 -5.61 -1.93 6.60
C VAL A 18 -4.98 -0.55 6.83
N ARG A 19 -5.72 0.53 6.54
CA ARG A 19 -5.26 1.90 6.75
C ARG A 19 -5.00 2.23 8.22
N ARG A 20 -5.84 1.75 9.14
CA ARG A 20 -5.63 1.94 10.59
C ARG A 20 -4.33 1.31 11.10
N HIS A 21 -3.87 0.26 10.43
CA HIS A 21 -2.60 -0.39 10.72
C HIS A 21 -1.40 0.28 10.00
N GLY A 22 -1.63 1.43 9.38
CA GLY A 22 -0.58 2.20 8.72
C GLY A 22 -0.08 1.59 7.42
N GLN A 23 -0.92 0.81 6.74
CA GLN A 23 -0.62 0.18 5.46
C GLN A 23 -1.33 0.89 4.32
N ASP A 24 -0.72 0.92 3.16
CA ASP A 24 -1.37 1.37 1.94
C ASP A 24 -2.32 0.32 1.40
N VAL A 25 -3.30 0.77 0.59
CA VAL A 25 -4.31 -0.10 0.02
C VAL A 25 -4.09 -0.25 -1.48
N ILE A 26 -3.94 -1.50 -1.91
CA ILE A 26 -4.08 -1.90 -3.31
C ILE A 26 -5.41 -2.64 -3.44
N LEU A 27 -6.38 -2.02 -4.09
CA LEU A 27 -7.64 -2.68 -4.43
C LEU A 27 -7.51 -3.32 -5.81
N THR A 28 -7.71 -4.64 -5.88
CA THR A 28 -7.83 -5.34 -7.17
C THR A 28 -9.30 -5.37 -7.59
N LEU A 29 -9.58 -4.84 -8.76
CA LEU A 29 -10.93 -4.79 -9.33
C LEU A 29 -10.95 -5.49 -10.69
N THR A 30 -11.76 -6.53 -10.81
CA THR A 30 -11.99 -7.24 -12.08
C THR A 30 -13.28 -6.76 -12.70
N CYS A 31 -13.18 -6.17 -13.88
CA CYS A 31 -14.30 -5.63 -14.64
C CYS A 31 -14.41 -6.26 -16.02
N ASP A 32 -15.65 -6.39 -16.51
CA ASP A 32 -15.89 -6.67 -17.92
C ASP A 32 -15.45 -5.46 -18.77
N PRO A 33 -14.63 -5.64 -19.81
CA PRO A 33 -14.17 -4.55 -20.66
C PRO A 33 -15.31 -3.76 -21.37
N HIS A 34 -16.51 -4.31 -21.42
CA HIS A 34 -17.67 -3.69 -22.06
C HIS A 34 -18.58 -2.90 -21.12
N VAL A 35 -18.18 -2.71 -19.83
CA VAL A 35 -18.95 -1.84 -18.94
C VAL A 35 -19.00 -0.40 -19.47
N THR A 36 -20.11 0.27 -19.21
CA THR A 36 -20.32 1.64 -19.72
C THR A 36 -19.55 2.68 -18.91
N ASP A 37 -19.39 3.87 -19.46
CA ASP A 37 -18.71 4.99 -18.78
C ASP A 37 -19.42 5.39 -17.49
N GLU A 38 -20.78 5.31 -17.46
CA GLU A 38 -21.54 5.59 -16.25
C GLU A 38 -21.17 4.66 -15.09
N HIS A 39 -20.91 3.37 -15.38
CA HIS A 39 -20.44 2.43 -14.36
C HIS A 39 -19.04 2.79 -13.89
N ILE A 40 -18.13 3.16 -14.78
CA ILE A 40 -16.77 3.58 -14.41
C ILE A 40 -16.82 4.86 -13.58
N ILE A 41 -17.62 5.84 -13.96
CA ILE A 41 -17.84 7.08 -13.19
C ILE A 41 -18.38 6.78 -11.79
N ALA A 42 -19.35 5.86 -11.68
CA ALA A 42 -19.88 5.46 -10.39
C ALA A 42 -18.80 4.81 -9.48
N ILE A 43 -17.97 3.93 -10.06
CA ILE A 43 -16.82 3.34 -9.36
C ILE A 43 -15.85 4.45 -8.91
N ALA A 44 -15.47 5.34 -9.80
CA ALA A 44 -14.55 6.44 -9.50
C ALA A 44 -15.04 7.31 -8.36
N LYS A 45 -16.32 7.71 -8.39
CA LYS A 45 -16.94 8.52 -7.32
C LYS A 45 -16.95 7.81 -5.96
N ASN A 46 -17.15 6.49 -5.95
CA ASN A 46 -17.04 5.71 -4.72
C ASN A 46 -15.60 5.66 -4.20
N LEU A 47 -14.63 5.39 -5.07
CA LEU A 47 -13.22 5.31 -4.67
C LEU A 47 -12.64 6.66 -4.24
N ARG A 48 -13.10 7.77 -4.84
CA ARG A 48 -12.68 9.11 -4.46
C ARG A 48 -12.86 9.40 -2.97
N THR A 49 -13.92 8.91 -2.37
CA THR A 49 -14.23 9.18 -0.97
C THR A 49 -13.31 8.45 0.01
N PHE A 50 -12.66 7.39 -0.44
CA PHE A 50 -11.69 6.65 0.38
C PHE A 50 -10.39 7.44 0.60
N GLY A 51 -10.02 8.33 -0.32
CA GLY A 51 -8.78 9.08 -0.32
C GLY A 51 -7.70 8.40 -1.14
N ARG A 52 -6.43 8.60 -0.78
CA ARG A 52 -5.31 8.03 -1.51
C ARG A 52 -5.32 6.51 -1.47
N MET A 53 -5.22 5.90 -2.64
CA MET A 53 -5.16 4.45 -2.80
C MET A 53 -4.65 4.08 -4.19
N MET A 54 -4.30 2.83 -4.36
CA MET A 54 -3.94 2.23 -5.65
C MET A 54 -5.04 1.30 -6.12
N LEU A 55 -5.33 1.34 -7.42
CA LEU A 55 -6.30 0.47 -8.07
C LEU A 55 -5.60 -0.40 -9.11
N ARG A 56 -5.59 -1.70 -8.88
CA ARG A 56 -5.13 -2.71 -9.81
C ARG A 56 -6.32 -3.22 -10.63
N LEU A 57 -6.46 -2.72 -11.84
CA LEU A 57 -7.58 -3.05 -12.73
C LEU A 57 -7.23 -4.25 -13.60
N ASN A 58 -8.09 -5.27 -13.58
CA ASN A 58 -7.93 -6.46 -14.41
C ASN A 58 -6.51 -7.02 -14.35
N HIS A 59 -6.13 -7.49 -13.17
CA HIS A 59 -4.80 -8.02 -12.88
C HIS A 59 -4.39 -9.13 -13.88
N GLU A 60 -3.09 -9.22 -14.16
CA GLU A 60 -2.53 -10.14 -15.14
C GLU A 60 -3.25 -10.09 -16.51
N ALA A 61 -3.46 -8.87 -17.00
CA ALA A 61 -4.33 -8.57 -18.13
C ALA A 61 -3.91 -9.24 -19.46
N THR A 62 -2.72 -9.80 -19.54
CA THR A 62 -2.20 -10.56 -20.68
C THR A 62 -2.36 -12.08 -20.54
N GLY A 63 -2.87 -12.55 -19.40
CA GLY A 63 -3.18 -13.97 -19.16
C GLY A 63 -4.49 -14.40 -19.83
N ASP A 64 -4.61 -15.65 -20.18
CA ASP A 64 -5.79 -16.22 -20.85
C ASP A 64 -6.76 -16.95 -19.91
N TRP A 65 -6.42 -17.00 -18.61
CA TRP A 65 -7.20 -17.72 -17.60
C TRP A 65 -8.36 -16.90 -17.02
N PHE A 66 -8.32 -15.58 -17.10
CA PHE A 66 -9.38 -14.72 -16.57
C PHE A 66 -10.58 -14.57 -17.50
N SER A 67 -11.76 -14.40 -16.92
CA SER A 67 -13.01 -14.30 -17.66
C SER A 67 -13.09 -13.08 -18.58
N PHE A 68 -12.44 -11.98 -18.24
CA PHE A 68 -12.43 -10.78 -19.10
C PHE A 68 -11.64 -11.01 -20.39
N ASN A 69 -10.54 -11.78 -20.36
CA ASN A 69 -9.79 -12.15 -21.56
C ASN A 69 -10.50 -13.22 -22.43
N LYS A 70 -11.50 -13.89 -21.86
CA LYS A 70 -12.37 -14.82 -22.63
C LYS A 70 -13.54 -14.11 -23.31
N ARG A 71 -13.80 -12.84 -22.97
CA ARG A 71 -14.92 -12.04 -23.49
C ARG A 71 -14.49 -10.90 -24.39
N ALA A 72 -13.22 -10.59 -24.43
CA ALA A 72 -12.63 -9.50 -25.20
C ALA A 72 -11.23 -9.89 -25.69
N SER A 73 -10.82 -9.31 -26.80
CA SER A 73 -9.44 -9.41 -27.26
C SER A 73 -8.48 -8.66 -26.34
N TYR A 74 -7.20 -8.97 -26.39
CA TYR A 74 -6.19 -8.25 -25.62
C TYR A 74 -6.16 -6.75 -25.95
N GLN A 75 -6.42 -6.36 -27.18
CA GLN A 75 -6.55 -4.95 -27.57
C GLN A 75 -7.74 -4.28 -26.86
N GLU A 76 -8.90 -4.91 -26.84
CA GLU A 76 -10.08 -4.38 -26.13
C GLU A 76 -9.87 -4.28 -24.65
N VAL A 77 -9.15 -5.23 -24.03
CA VAL A 77 -8.75 -5.15 -22.60
C VAL A 77 -7.81 -3.98 -22.35
N ALA A 78 -6.83 -3.77 -23.24
CA ALA A 78 -5.90 -2.65 -23.13
C ALA A 78 -6.61 -1.30 -23.33
N ASP A 79 -7.49 -1.19 -24.35
CA ASP A 79 -8.28 0.02 -24.59
C ASP A 79 -9.23 0.33 -23.44
N PHE A 80 -9.81 -0.71 -22.83
CA PHE A 80 -10.62 -0.57 -21.62
C PHE A 80 -9.81 -0.01 -20.46
N PHE A 81 -8.59 -0.50 -20.24
CA PHE A 81 -7.72 0.05 -19.20
C PHE A 81 -7.45 1.53 -19.41
N VAL A 82 -7.12 1.94 -20.64
CA VAL A 82 -6.86 3.34 -20.98
C VAL A 82 -8.10 4.21 -20.78
N ARG A 83 -9.27 3.73 -21.19
CA ARG A 83 -10.56 4.40 -21.00
C ARG A 83 -10.89 4.56 -19.52
N PHE A 84 -10.75 3.49 -18.75
CA PHE A 84 -10.98 3.49 -17.30
C PHE A 84 -10.07 4.47 -16.59
N HIS A 85 -8.77 4.43 -16.89
CA HIS A 85 -7.80 5.36 -16.30
C HIS A 85 -8.19 6.84 -16.56
N LYS A 86 -8.53 7.20 -17.78
CA LYS A 86 -8.91 8.57 -18.12
C LYS A 86 -10.12 9.06 -17.33
N ILE A 87 -11.16 8.23 -17.25
CA ILE A 87 -12.36 8.55 -16.46
C ILE A 87 -12.01 8.61 -14.97
N LEU A 88 -11.22 7.67 -14.47
CA LEU A 88 -10.80 7.66 -13.06
C LEU A 88 -10.07 8.94 -12.70
N LYS A 89 -9.14 9.42 -13.55
CA LYS A 89 -8.40 10.67 -13.28
C LYS A 89 -9.27 11.91 -13.28
N GLU A 90 -10.36 11.92 -14.03
CA GLU A 90 -11.34 13.02 -14.02
C GLU A 90 -12.16 13.03 -12.72
N TYR A 91 -12.63 11.88 -12.24
CA TYR A 91 -13.56 11.79 -11.12
C TYR A 91 -12.94 11.41 -9.78
N ALA A 92 -11.77 10.79 -9.78
CA ALA A 92 -11.03 10.35 -8.60
C ALA A 92 -9.51 10.49 -8.79
N PRO A 93 -8.97 11.72 -8.92
CA PRO A 93 -7.54 11.95 -9.17
C PRO A 93 -6.63 11.44 -8.04
N ASN A 94 -7.18 11.23 -6.85
CA ASN A 94 -6.50 10.64 -5.68
C ASN A 94 -6.24 9.13 -5.80
N VAL A 95 -6.78 8.45 -6.82
CA VAL A 95 -6.58 7.02 -7.04
C VAL A 95 -5.54 6.81 -8.12
N GLN A 96 -4.48 6.07 -7.81
CA GLN A 96 -3.44 5.70 -8.77
C GLN A 96 -3.75 4.34 -9.37
N THR A 97 -3.56 4.21 -10.68
CA THR A 97 -3.79 2.94 -11.39
C THR A 97 -2.53 2.11 -11.47
N ILE A 98 -2.67 0.82 -11.26
CA ILE A 98 -1.64 -0.19 -11.51
C ILE A 98 -2.04 -0.98 -12.75
N LEU A 99 -1.16 -0.99 -13.76
CA LEU A 99 -1.26 -1.91 -14.88
C LEU A 99 -0.38 -3.13 -14.58
N CYS A 100 -1.00 -4.28 -14.40
CA CYS A 100 -0.33 -5.56 -14.23
C CYS A 100 -0.48 -6.40 -15.50
N ILE A 101 0.63 -6.64 -16.18
CA ILE A 101 0.71 -7.44 -17.42
C ILE A 101 1.93 -8.36 -17.37
N GLY A 102 2.02 -9.33 -18.25
CA GLY A 102 3.20 -10.17 -18.40
C GLY A 102 4.41 -9.33 -18.80
N GLY A 103 5.52 -9.57 -18.11
CA GLY A 103 6.79 -8.91 -18.35
C GLY A 103 7.63 -9.59 -19.44
N ALA A 104 8.92 -9.24 -19.48
CA ALA A 104 9.92 -9.92 -20.30
C ALA A 104 10.10 -11.37 -19.83
N GLU A 105 10.11 -12.30 -20.76
CA GLU A 105 10.23 -13.74 -20.48
C GLU A 105 11.59 -14.30 -20.93
N ASP A 106 12.23 -13.63 -21.87
CA ASP A 106 13.54 -14.04 -22.41
C ASP A 106 14.59 -12.96 -22.12
N PRO A 107 15.72 -13.31 -21.45
CA PRO A 107 16.82 -12.39 -21.24
C PRO A 107 17.43 -11.81 -22.53
N ASN A 108 17.27 -12.48 -23.66
CA ASN A 108 17.79 -12.06 -24.94
C ASN A 108 16.75 -11.34 -25.83
N SER A 109 15.47 -11.35 -25.43
CA SER A 109 14.39 -10.63 -26.10
C SER A 109 13.67 -9.76 -25.07
N PRO A 110 13.91 -8.45 -25.07
CA PRO A 110 13.35 -7.56 -24.06
C PRO A 110 11.88 -7.22 -24.26
N GLU A 111 11.24 -7.78 -25.32
CA GLU A 111 9.82 -7.55 -25.55
C GLU A 111 8.97 -8.10 -24.40
N ILE A 112 7.96 -7.35 -24.01
CA ILE A 112 6.98 -7.77 -23.01
C ILE A 112 5.82 -8.50 -23.65
N THR A 113 5.13 -9.33 -22.86
CA THR A 113 3.97 -10.08 -23.34
C THR A 113 2.87 -9.15 -23.87
N LYS A 114 2.41 -9.38 -25.11
CA LYS A 114 1.37 -8.57 -25.79
C LYS A 114 1.71 -7.08 -25.89
N GLU A 115 2.96 -6.79 -26.15
CA GLU A 115 3.48 -5.41 -26.18
C GLU A 115 2.70 -4.50 -27.13
N LYS A 116 2.36 -4.99 -28.32
CA LYS A 116 1.66 -4.18 -29.33
C LYS A 116 0.31 -3.70 -28.84
N GLU A 117 -0.43 -4.59 -28.19
CA GLU A 117 -1.75 -4.30 -27.67
C GLU A 117 -1.71 -3.38 -26.45
N PHE A 118 -0.75 -3.60 -25.55
CA PHE A 118 -0.69 -2.90 -24.27
C PHE A 118 0.23 -1.65 -24.23
N ALA A 119 0.93 -1.32 -25.32
CA ALA A 119 1.86 -0.18 -25.33
C ALA A 119 1.22 1.14 -24.88
N GLU A 120 -0.03 1.42 -25.27
CA GLU A 120 -0.72 2.63 -24.85
C GLU A 120 -1.14 2.57 -23.35
N ALA A 121 -1.55 1.42 -22.86
CA ALA A 121 -1.84 1.23 -21.45
C ALA A 121 -0.58 1.42 -20.57
N VAL A 122 0.60 0.93 -21.01
CA VAL A 122 1.89 1.16 -20.37
C VAL A 122 2.23 2.65 -20.28
N ARG A 123 1.96 3.41 -21.35
CA ARG A 123 2.15 4.88 -21.35
C ARG A 123 1.18 5.61 -20.44
N THR A 124 -0.03 5.09 -20.32
CA THR A 124 -1.14 5.77 -19.62
C THR A 124 -1.11 5.55 -18.11
N THR A 125 -0.88 4.31 -17.65
CA THR A 125 -0.94 3.95 -16.22
C THR A 125 -0.04 4.83 -15.34
N ASP A 126 -0.37 4.94 -14.06
CA ASP A 126 0.50 5.62 -13.07
C ASP A 126 1.65 4.70 -12.62
N ILE A 127 1.36 3.42 -12.42
CA ILE A 127 2.28 2.44 -11.83
C ILE A 127 2.33 1.22 -12.75
N TRP A 128 3.52 0.73 -13.00
CA TRP A 128 3.75 -0.53 -13.70
C TRP A 128 3.79 -1.69 -12.73
N SER A 129 3.33 -2.85 -13.17
CA SER A 129 3.41 -4.07 -12.38
C SER A 129 3.61 -5.30 -13.26
N VAL A 130 4.36 -6.24 -12.71
CA VAL A 130 4.38 -7.63 -13.16
C VAL A 130 4.18 -8.53 -11.95
N ASP A 131 3.52 -9.65 -12.14
CA ASP A 131 3.44 -10.70 -11.12
C ASP A 131 4.40 -11.82 -11.53
N LYS A 132 5.36 -12.08 -10.65
CA LYS A 132 6.38 -13.10 -10.86
C LYS A 132 6.64 -13.84 -9.55
N TYR A 133 6.65 -15.16 -9.65
CA TYR A 133 6.94 -16.04 -8.54
C TYR A 133 8.29 -16.72 -8.74
N MET A 134 9.03 -16.85 -7.64
CA MET A 134 10.28 -17.58 -7.64
C MET A 134 10.01 -19.08 -7.44
N ALA A 135 10.74 -19.92 -8.12
CA ALA A 135 10.69 -21.38 -7.94
C ALA A 135 12.01 -22.00 -8.36
N LEU A 136 12.50 -22.98 -7.60
CA LEU A 136 13.68 -23.73 -8.01
C LEU A 136 13.36 -24.72 -9.15
N ASN A 137 12.12 -25.23 -9.14
CA ASN A 137 11.64 -26.13 -10.17
C ASN A 137 10.18 -25.77 -10.47
N TRP A 138 9.94 -25.11 -11.58
CA TRP A 138 8.59 -24.76 -11.99
C TRP A 138 7.84 -25.97 -12.54
N GLY A 139 6.61 -26.15 -12.12
CA GLY A 139 5.70 -27.23 -12.48
C GLY A 139 5.07 -27.85 -11.26
N TRP A 140 3.96 -28.54 -11.44
CA TRP A 140 3.37 -29.31 -10.38
C TRP A 140 4.28 -30.47 -10.00
N PRO A 141 4.25 -30.99 -8.75
CA PRO A 141 5.12 -32.08 -8.32
C PRO A 141 5.10 -33.30 -9.25
N TYR A 142 3.95 -33.64 -9.83
CA TYR A 142 3.84 -34.73 -10.79
C TYR A 142 4.48 -34.40 -12.14
N GLU A 143 4.43 -33.16 -12.63
CA GLU A 143 5.07 -32.76 -13.89
C GLU A 143 6.59 -32.75 -13.75
N VAL A 144 7.07 -32.37 -12.60
CA VAL A 144 8.50 -32.41 -12.25
C VAL A 144 8.98 -33.86 -12.18
N ALA A 145 8.20 -34.75 -11.54
CA ALA A 145 8.54 -36.17 -11.40
C ALA A 145 8.52 -36.93 -12.74
N GLU A 146 7.61 -36.57 -13.65
CA GLU A 146 7.44 -37.26 -14.93
C GLU A 146 8.50 -36.93 -15.98
N LYS A 147 9.14 -35.75 -15.91
CA LYS A 147 9.89 -35.22 -17.06
C LYS A 147 11.39 -35.17 -16.88
N ASP A 148 11.96 -35.63 -15.79
CA ASP A 148 13.37 -35.34 -15.45
C ASP A 148 13.79 -33.86 -15.64
N ASN A 149 12.83 -32.99 -15.51
CA ASN A 149 12.93 -31.61 -15.97
C ASN A 149 13.27 -30.61 -14.87
N PHE A 150 13.90 -31.07 -13.81
CA PHE A 150 14.41 -30.23 -12.72
C PHE A 150 15.36 -29.10 -13.19
N SER A 151 15.78 -29.16 -14.45
CA SER A 151 16.74 -28.19 -15.01
C SER A 151 16.07 -27.07 -15.82
N HIS A 152 14.79 -27.13 -16.13
CA HIS A 152 14.29 -26.34 -17.25
C HIS A 152 13.74 -24.97 -16.90
N LYS A 153 13.31 -24.72 -15.68
CA LYS A 153 12.92 -23.35 -15.28
C LYS A 153 13.24 -23.14 -13.81
N LYS A 154 14.49 -22.86 -13.54
CA LYS A 154 14.85 -22.28 -12.25
C LYS A 154 14.52 -20.80 -12.30
N GLU A 155 13.38 -20.43 -11.77
CA GLU A 155 13.03 -19.04 -11.55
C GLU A 155 13.61 -18.61 -10.18
N SER A 156 14.95 -18.56 -10.11
CA SER A 156 15.66 -18.12 -8.91
C SER A 156 15.37 -16.65 -8.61
N ALA A 157 15.78 -16.19 -7.43
CA ALA A 157 15.69 -14.80 -7.05
C ALA A 157 16.37 -13.88 -8.07
N GLU A 158 17.56 -14.26 -8.52
CA GLU A 158 18.34 -13.53 -9.55
C GLU A 158 17.59 -13.49 -10.88
N TYR A 159 17.02 -14.63 -11.29
CA TYR A 159 16.26 -14.69 -12.56
C TYR A 159 15.03 -13.79 -12.51
N VAL A 160 14.24 -13.88 -11.44
CA VAL A 160 13.03 -13.05 -11.29
C VAL A 160 13.40 -11.57 -11.17
N TYR A 161 14.46 -11.26 -10.45
CA TYR A 161 14.99 -9.90 -10.37
C TYR A 161 15.38 -9.34 -11.75
N GLU A 162 16.17 -10.08 -12.52
CA GLU A 162 16.61 -9.67 -13.86
C GLU A 162 15.43 -9.49 -14.81
N MET A 163 14.47 -10.42 -14.82
CA MET A 163 13.31 -10.34 -15.69
C MET A 163 12.39 -9.16 -15.32
N THR A 164 12.21 -8.90 -14.04
CA THR A 164 11.44 -7.75 -13.57
C THR A 164 12.11 -6.44 -13.95
N LYS A 165 13.43 -6.35 -13.78
CA LYS A 165 14.21 -5.17 -14.19
C LYS A 165 14.18 -4.94 -15.70
N LYS A 166 14.28 -5.99 -16.51
CA LYS A 166 14.13 -5.89 -17.97
C LYS A 166 12.74 -5.42 -18.37
N SER A 167 11.70 -5.88 -17.68
CA SER A 167 10.34 -5.39 -17.89
C SER A 167 10.23 -3.90 -17.59
N TYR A 168 10.83 -3.45 -16.48
CA TYR A 168 10.90 -2.03 -16.13
C TYR A 168 11.60 -1.20 -17.22
N GLU A 169 12.77 -1.62 -17.68
CA GLU A 169 13.52 -0.92 -18.72
C GLU A 169 12.71 -0.86 -20.04
N ARG A 170 12.03 -1.94 -20.39
CA ARG A 170 11.17 -1.95 -21.58
C ARG A 170 9.99 -1.02 -21.46
N TYR A 171 9.32 -0.98 -20.30
CA TYR A 171 8.23 -0.01 -20.06
C TYR A 171 8.72 1.43 -20.13
N LYS A 172 9.90 1.70 -19.58
CA LYS A 172 10.56 3.00 -19.66
C LYS A 172 10.86 3.40 -21.11
N GLU A 173 11.36 2.48 -21.95
CA GLU A 173 11.57 2.70 -23.39
C GLU A 173 10.25 3.05 -24.10
N LEU A 174 9.19 2.28 -23.86
CA LEU A 174 7.86 2.53 -24.43
C LEU A 174 7.29 3.89 -24.01
N CYS A 175 7.74 4.43 -22.90
CA CYS A 175 7.41 5.78 -22.39
C CYS A 175 8.42 6.86 -22.82
N GLY A 176 9.29 6.59 -23.78
CA GLY A 176 10.28 7.54 -24.25
C GLY A 176 11.36 7.90 -23.22
N GLY A 177 11.70 6.97 -22.34
CA GLY A 177 12.68 7.14 -21.27
C GLY A 177 12.09 7.70 -19.95
N LYS A 178 10.79 7.99 -19.90
CA LYS A 178 10.13 8.46 -18.69
C LYS A 178 9.96 7.32 -17.70
N LYS A 179 10.42 7.55 -16.48
CA LYS A 179 10.31 6.60 -15.37
C LYS A 179 8.91 6.67 -14.72
N LYS A 180 8.44 5.55 -14.23
CA LYS A 180 7.26 5.44 -13.36
C LYS A 180 7.54 4.42 -12.26
N PRO A 181 6.80 4.44 -11.15
CA PRO A 181 6.89 3.39 -10.14
C PRO A 181 6.68 2.00 -10.74
N MET A 182 7.48 1.03 -10.30
CA MET A 182 7.36 -0.38 -10.66
C MET A 182 7.15 -1.21 -9.41
N VAL A 183 6.08 -1.98 -9.39
CA VAL A 183 5.76 -2.86 -8.26
C VAL A 183 5.61 -4.31 -8.74
N MET A 184 5.74 -5.24 -7.80
CA MET A 184 5.21 -6.60 -7.97
C MET A 184 3.94 -6.70 -7.14
N SER A 185 2.79 -6.66 -7.78
CA SER A 185 1.49 -6.70 -7.12
C SER A 185 1.12 -8.09 -6.60
N GLU A 186 1.85 -9.11 -7.04
CA GLU A 186 1.90 -10.44 -6.43
C GLU A 186 3.34 -10.95 -6.50
N MET A 187 3.93 -11.27 -5.37
CA MET A 187 5.29 -11.78 -5.28
C MET A 187 5.39 -12.81 -4.16
N ASN A 188 6.03 -13.92 -4.45
CA ASN A 188 6.45 -14.91 -3.46
C ASN A 188 7.43 -15.90 -4.10
N ALA A 189 7.89 -16.86 -3.31
CA ALA A 189 8.52 -18.07 -3.79
C ALA A 189 7.57 -19.26 -3.55
N ASP A 190 7.52 -20.20 -4.49
CA ASP A 190 6.65 -21.37 -4.40
C ASP A 190 7.21 -22.40 -3.43
N GLY A 191 6.56 -22.56 -2.29
CA GLY A 191 7.00 -23.43 -1.20
C GLY A 191 6.86 -24.92 -1.50
N ASP A 192 5.93 -25.33 -2.38
CA ASP A 192 5.73 -26.76 -2.71
C ASP A 192 6.91 -27.34 -3.49
N VAL A 193 7.49 -26.55 -4.36
CA VAL A 193 8.58 -27.00 -5.23
C VAL A 193 9.96 -26.59 -4.73
N THR A 194 10.05 -25.68 -3.78
CA THR A 194 11.33 -25.24 -3.19
C THR A 194 11.53 -25.72 -1.76
N GLY A 195 10.46 -26.00 -1.04
CA GLY A 195 10.44 -26.20 0.40
C GLY A 195 10.42 -24.89 1.20
N PRO A 196 9.92 -24.93 2.44
CA PRO A 196 9.64 -23.72 3.21
C PRO A 196 10.89 -22.90 3.58
N TYR A 197 12.03 -23.52 3.77
CA TYR A 197 13.28 -22.82 4.09
C TYR A 197 13.95 -22.23 2.86
N ASP A 198 13.90 -22.91 1.72
CA ASP A 198 14.39 -22.39 0.45
C ASP A 198 13.50 -21.24 -0.04
N GLN A 199 12.20 -21.31 0.21
CA GLN A 199 11.27 -20.21 0.00
C GLN A 199 11.71 -18.93 0.73
N VAL A 200 12.01 -19.04 2.03
CA VAL A 200 12.52 -17.93 2.84
C VAL A 200 13.79 -17.35 2.23
N LYS A 201 14.74 -18.21 1.90
CA LYS A 201 16.03 -17.79 1.32
C LYS A 201 15.83 -17.07 -0.01
N MET A 202 15.00 -17.58 -0.90
CA MET A 202 14.73 -16.95 -2.20
C MET A 202 14.12 -15.57 -2.05
N VAL A 203 13.15 -15.40 -1.14
CA VAL A 203 12.54 -14.09 -0.87
C VAL A 203 13.56 -13.12 -0.29
N GLN A 204 14.39 -13.55 0.65
CA GLN A 204 15.46 -12.73 1.22
C GLN A 204 16.51 -12.34 0.17
N ASP A 205 16.92 -13.27 -0.69
CA ASP A 205 17.88 -12.99 -1.77
C ASP A 205 17.31 -11.99 -2.78
N PHE A 206 16.04 -12.11 -3.15
CA PHE A 206 15.37 -11.14 -4.02
C PHE A 206 15.34 -9.73 -3.38
N CYS A 207 14.94 -9.63 -2.11
CA CYS A 207 14.94 -8.36 -1.39
C CYS A 207 16.36 -7.76 -1.27
N ARG A 208 17.36 -8.59 -1.07
CA ARG A 208 18.76 -8.13 -1.06
C ARG A 208 19.18 -7.56 -2.40
N LEU A 209 18.87 -8.22 -3.51
CA LEU A 209 19.16 -7.73 -4.86
C LEU A 209 18.52 -6.35 -5.12
N ILE A 210 17.28 -6.18 -4.70
CA ILE A 210 16.58 -4.88 -4.78
C ILE A 210 17.31 -3.80 -3.97
N LYS A 211 17.71 -4.12 -2.73
CA LYS A 211 18.41 -3.17 -1.86
C LYS A 211 19.79 -2.77 -2.38
N GLU A 212 20.52 -3.71 -2.96
CA GLU A 212 21.87 -3.51 -3.48
C GLU A 212 21.89 -2.75 -4.81
N ASP A 213 20.76 -2.65 -5.52
CA ASP A 213 20.69 -1.93 -6.79
C ASP A 213 20.69 -0.41 -6.56
N PRO A 214 21.72 0.31 -7.06
CA PRO A 214 21.81 1.75 -6.90
C PRO A 214 20.77 2.53 -7.71
N GLU A 215 20.13 1.92 -8.70
CA GLU A 215 19.23 2.61 -9.61
C GLU A 215 17.87 2.93 -8.96
N ARG A 216 17.51 2.26 -7.86
CA ARG A 216 16.24 2.50 -7.15
C ARG A 216 15.01 2.45 -8.07
N TRP A 217 14.94 1.47 -8.96
CA TRP A 217 13.90 1.30 -9.97
C TRP A 217 12.62 0.62 -9.42
N PHE A 218 12.75 -0.15 -8.35
CA PHE A 218 11.68 -0.94 -7.77
C PHE A 218 11.04 -0.21 -6.59
N SER A 219 9.70 -0.10 -6.59
CA SER A 219 8.96 0.72 -5.64
C SER A 219 8.27 -0.07 -4.54
N GLY A 220 8.03 -1.37 -4.74
CA GLY A 220 7.41 -2.19 -3.71
C GLY A 220 6.82 -3.50 -4.23
N PHE A 221 6.32 -4.28 -3.30
CA PHE A 221 5.69 -5.57 -3.60
C PHE A 221 4.56 -5.87 -2.60
N THR A 222 3.65 -6.75 -3.02
CA THR A 222 2.65 -7.37 -2.16
C THR A 222 2.89 -8.88 -2.15
N PHE A 223 2.98 -9.46 -0.96
CA PHE A 223 3.04 -10.92 -0.87
C PHE A 223 1.71 -11.56 -1.26
N TYR A 224 1.77 -12.56 -2.08
CA TYR A 224 0.67 -13.46 -2.35
C TYR A 224 0.98 -14.82 -1.72
N GLN A 225 0.28 -15.24 -0.66
CA GLN A 225 -0.74 -14.51 0.08
C GLN A 225 -0.59 -14.74 1.59
N PHE A 226 -1.44 -14.12 2.40
CA PHE A 226 -1.33 -14.25 3.85
C PHE A 226 -1.61 -15.69 4.31
N ARG A 227 -2.73 -16.29 3.89
CA ARG A 227 -3.09 -17.68 4.21
C ARG A 227 -3.37 -18.48 2.94
N ASP A 228 -2.73 -19.62 2.79
CA ASP A 228 -2.84 -20.50 1.65
C ASP A 228 -2.71 -21.97 2.09
N ASP A 229 -2.71 -22.90 1.15
CA ASP A 229 -2.62 -24.33 1.36
C ASP A 229 -1.20 -24.85 1.73
N GLY A 230 -0.24 -23.97 1.92
CA GLY A 230 1.17 -24.26 2.23
C GLY A 230 2.13 -23.96 1.09
N ARG A 231 1.61 -23.64 -0.07
CA ARG A 231 2.41 -23.33 -1.24
C ARG A 231 2.97 -21.90 -1.19
N LEU A 232 2.11 -20.91 -0.93
CA LEU A 232 2.45 -19.49 -0.99
C LEU A 232 2.15 -18.74 0.31
N GLY A 233 1.48 -19.38 1.28
CA GLY A 233 1.03 -18.73 2.49
C GLY A 233 2.15 -18.30 3.45
N LEU A 234 1.97 -17.15 4.09
CA LEU A 234 2.69 -16.80 5.31
C LEU A 234 2.23 -17.66 6.49
N GLU A 235 0.99 -18.14 6.42
CA GLU A 235 0.45 -19.19 7.27
C GLU A 235 -0.39 -20.17 6.44
N ILE A 236 -0.55 -21.38 6.94
CA ILE A 236 -1.46 -22.38 6.38
C ILE A 236 -2.67 -22.55 7.30
N THR A 237 -3.76 -23.05 6.75
CA THR A 237 -4.94 -23.41 7.55
C THR A 237 -4.64 -24.61 8.43
N ASP A 238 -4.95 -24.53 9.72
CA ASP A 238 -4.88 -25.70 10.60
C ASP A 238 -5.87 -26.77 10.12
N PRO A 239 -5.41 -28.00 9.85
CA PRO A 239 -6.28 -29.06 9.32
C PRO A 239 -7.40 -29.46 10.30
N ASN A 240 -7.27 -29.15 11.59
CA ASN A 240 -8.26 -29.48 12.62
C ASN A 240 -9.18 -28.30 12.95
N ASN A 241 -8.79 -27.08 12.60
CA ASN A 241 -9.57 -25.88 12.85
C ASN A 241 -9.34 -24.82 11.75
N PRO A 242 -10.24 -24.67 10.78
CA PRO A 242 -10.07 -23.77 9.66
C PRO A 242 -10.00 -22.27 10.04
N ASP A 243 -10.42 -21.92 11.24
CA ASP A 243 -10.35 -20.55 11.75
C ASP A 243 -8.95 -20.19 12.28
N VAL A 244 -8.08 -21.19 12.46
CA VAL A 244 -6.72 -21.01 12.98
C VAL A 244 -5.70 -21.09 11.84
N GLY A 245 -4.75 -20.13 11.82
CA GLY A 245 -3.57 -20.17 10.96
C GLY A 245 -2.38 -20.81 11.67
N VAL A 246 -1.61 -21.60 10.93
CA VAL A 246 -0.31 -22.13 11.38
C VAL A 246 0.78 -21.36 10.67
N GLU A 247 1.56 -20.59 11.44
CA GLU A 247 2.64 -19.76 10.91
C GLU A 247 3.67 -20.59 10.15
N GLN A 248 4.06 -20.08 8.97
CA GLN A 248 5.14 -20.64 8.17
C GLN A 248 6.46 -19.90 8.42
N PRO A 249 7.62 -20.51 8.17
CA PRO A 249 8.91 -19.82 8.33
C PRO A 249 9.03 -18.49 7.58
N LEU A 250 8.30 -18.36 6.47
CA LEU A 250 8.26 -17.15 5.68
C LEU A 250 7.64 -15.96 6.43
N LEU A 251 6.74 -16.18 7.38
CA LEU A 251 6.11 -15.10 8.14
C LEU A 251 7.14 -14.32 8.98
N ALA A 252 8.11 -15.02 9.59
CA ALA A 252 9.18 -14.36 10.33
C ALA A 252 10.07 -13.52 9.40
N ALA A 253 10.47 -14.08 8.27
CA ALA A 253 11.25 -13.34 7.27
C ALA A 253 10.48 -12.14 6.71
N TYR A 254 9.19 -12.25 6.49
CA TYR A 254 8.33 -11.15 6.06
C TYR A 254 8.29 -10.02 7.09
N ARG A 255 8.15 -10.35 8.37
CA ARG A 255 8.19 -9.36 9.47
C ARG A 255 9.51 -8.59 9.48
N ASP A 256 10.64 -9.28 9.27
CA ASP A 256 11.96 -8.64 9.20
C ASP A 256 12.06 -7.71 7.98
N ILE A 257 11.57 -8.14 6.82
CA ILE A 257 11.60 -7.36 5.58
C ILE A 257 10.78 -6.07 5.72
N ILE A 258 9.55 -6.15 6.24
CA ILE A 258 8.70 -4.96 6.39
C ILE A 258 9.17 -3.97 7.47
N GLN A 259 10.10 -4.39 8.31
CA GLN A 259 10.74 -3.53 9.32
C GLN A 259 12.07 -2.93 8.84
N ASP A 260 12.60 -3.42 7.73
CA ASP A 260 13.84 -2.90 7.15
C ASP A 260 13.62 -1.47 6.63
N GLU A 261 14.52 -0.55 6.97
CA GLU A 261 14.43 0.88 6.61
C GLU A 261 14.32 1.11 5.08
N PHE A 262 14.86 0.21 4.28
CA PHE A 262 14.75 0.31 2.82
C PHE A 262 13.31 0.08 2.35
N PHE A 263 12.62 -0.95 2.87
CA PHE A 263 11.24 -1.27 2.49
C PHE A 263 10.19 -0.52 3.31
N ASN A 264 10.61 0.10 4.40
CA ASN A 264 9.77 0.88 5.30
C ASN A 264 10.43 2.22 5.65
N PRO A 265 10.79 3.04 4.64
CA PRO A 265 11.38 4.33 4.92
C PRO A 265 10.39 5.22 5.66
N GLY A 266 10.82 5.84 6.71
CA GLY A 266 9.99 6.73 7.50
C GLY A 266 10.79 7.91 8.03
N VAL A 267 10.15 9.07 8.09
CA VAL A 267 10.67 10.22 8.84
C VAL A 267 10.04 10.18 10.22
N VAL A 268 10.87 10.10 11.24
CA VAL A 268 10.45 10.26 12.64
C VAL A 268 10.72 11.70 13.03
N TYR A 269 9.69 12.41 13.45
CA TYR A 269 9.83 13.74 14.01
C TYR A 269 9.92 13.68 15.53
N GLU A 270 11.02 14.13 16.08
CA GLU A 270 11.21 14.37 17.52
C GLU A 270 11.14 15.88 17.77
N GLY A 271 10.02 16.33 18.33
CA GLY A 271 9.82 17.75 18.60
C GLY A 271 10.65 18.21 19.79
N GLU A 272 11.36 19.34 19.63
CA GLU A 272 11.98 20.05 20.74
C GLU A 272 10.95 20.97 21.40
N LYS A 273 10.49 20.63 22.61
CA LYS A 273 9.60 21.47 23.42
C LYS A 273 10.01 21.41 24.89
N GLU A 274 9.87 22.54 25.55
CA GLU A 274 9.97 22.56 27.02
C GLU A 274 8.75 21.85 27.62
N LEU A 275 8.99 20.70 28.22
CA LEU A 275 7.98 19.88 28.87
C LEU A 275 8.20 19.91 30.38
N PRO A 276 7.18 19.77 31.20
CA PRO A 276 5.77 19.58 30.86
C PRO A 276 5.07 20.85 30.39
N VAL A 277 4.02 20.71 29.57
CA VAL A 277 3.17 21.81 29.16
C VAL A 277 1.71 21.48 29.46
N THR A 278 0.93 22.46 29.90
CA THR A 278 -0.51 22.30 30.09
C THR A 278 -1.23 22.68 28.82
N LEU A 279 -1.93 21.71 28.23
CA LEU A 279 -2.74 21.90 27.04
C LEU A 279 -4.14 22.38 27.45
N ARG A 280 -4.74 23.23 26.64
CA ARG A 280 -6.13 23.63 26.71
C ARG A 280 -6.88 23.30 25.42
N TRP A 281 -8.18 23.41 25.47
CA TRP A 281 -9.01 23.19 24.28
C TRP A 281 -8.68 24.20 23.15
N GLY A 282 -8.31 23.67 22.00
CA GLY A 282 -7.87 24.46 20.85
C GLY A 282 -8.93 25.30 20.14
N GLY A 283 -10.20 25.15 20.49
CA GLY A 283 -11.31 25.94 19.99
C GLY A 283 -11.63 27.20 20.80
N SER A 284 -10.96 27.42 21.95
CA SER A 284 -11.12 28.63 22.77
C SER A 284 -10.15 29.74 22.35
N GLU A 285 -10.44 30.98 22.72
CA GLU A 285 -9.53 32.11 22.51
C GLU A 285 -8.22 31.96 23.29
N ASP A 286 -8.26 31.27 24.41
CA ASP A 286 -7.12 30.94 25.29
C ASP A 286 -6.49 29.57 24.96
N ALA A 287 -6.65 29.10 23.74
CA ALA A 287 -6.14 27.81 23.32
C ALA A 287 -4.62 27.70 23.52
N GLU A 288 -4.22 26.80 24.38
CA GLU A 288 -2.81 26.43 24.57
C GLU A 288 -2.57 25.03 24.06
N GLY A 289 -1.78 24.92 23.01
CA GLY A 289 -1.41 23.67 22.39
C GLY A 289 0.08 23.55 22.21
N VAL A 290 0.50 22.36 21.87
CA VAL A 290 1.84 22.10 21.36
C VAL A 290 1.78 22.09 19.84
N GLU A 291 2.69 22.82 19.22
CA GLU A 291 2.85 22.83 17.79
C GLU A 291 4.15 22.13 17.42
N MET A 292 4.06 21.15 16.53
CA MET A 292 5.19 20.42 15.95
C MET A 292 5.25 20.75 14.47
N GLU A 293 6.40 21.26 14.02
CA GLU A 293 6.61 21.52 12.60
C GLU A 293 7.11 20.27 11.89
N LEU A 294 6.40 19.86 10.86
CA LEU A 294 6.73 18.71 10.02
C LEU A 294 7.22 19.23 8.68
N SER A 295 8.49 19.01 8.37
CA SER A 295 9.08 19.35 7.07
C SER A 295 9.34 18.08 6.29
N PHE A 296 8.85 18.01 5.05
CA PHE A 296 8.97 16.85 4.18
C PHE A 296 8.88 17.22 2.70
N ASP A 297 9.22 16.28 1.84
CA ASP A 297 9.16 16.42 0.39
C ASP A 297 8.36 15.26 -0.21
N GLY A 298 7.37 15.58 -1.01
CA GLY A 298 6.47 14.62 -1.66
C GLY A 298 5.19 14.30 -0.89
N ASP A 299 4.37 13.45 -1.49
CA ASP A 299 3.10 13.01 -0.91
C ASP A 299 3.33 11.88 0.10
N PRO A 300 2.94 12.05 1.36
CA PRO A 300 3.04 10.95 2.32
C PRO A 300 2.09 9.81 1.96
N VAL A 301 2.57 8.59 2.14
CA VAL A 301 1.79 7.35 2.02
C VAL A 301 1.34 6.82 3.37
N PHE A 302 1.91 7.37 4.42
CA PHE A 302 1.64 7.02 5.79
C PHE A 302 1.89 8.24 6.67
N ALA A 303 0.99 8.52 7.59
CA ALA A 303 1.12 9.60 8.55
C ALA A 303 0.47 9.21 9.88
N GLU A 304 1.27 9.04 10.91
CA GLU A 304 0.82 8.54 12.21
C GLU A 304 1.52 9.28 13.35
N ALA A 305 0.76 9.57 14.40
CA ALA A 305 1.29 9.98 15.70
C ALA A 305 1.16 8.81 16.68
N ASN A 306 2.29 8.36 17.22
CA ASN A 306 2.36 7.27 18.19
C ASN A 306 2.45 7.82 19.61
N PHE A 307 1.55 7.35 20.44
CA PHE A 307 1.42 7.74 21.87
C PHE A 307 1.79 6.55 22.75
N LYS A 308 3.00 6.53 23.25
CA LYS A 308 3.49 5.45 24.08
C LYS A 308 3.38 5.79 25.56
N ASP A 309 3.43 4.78 26.38
CA ASP A 309 3.56 4.83 27.84
C ASP A 309 2.64 5.85 28.54
N ASP A 310 3.16 6.97 28.97
CA ASP A 310 2.46 8.00 29.73
C ASP A 310 1.37 8.74 28.93
N LEU A 311 1.39 8.64 27.61
CA LEU A 311 0.37 9.21 26.73
C LEU A 311 -0.72 8.21 26.34
N LYS A 312 -0.59 6.93 26.65
CA LYS A 312 -1.56 5.90 26.27
C LYS A 312 -2.98 6.27 26.73
N ASP A 313 -3.12 6.70 27.95
CA ASP A 313 -4.41 7.03 28.56
C ASP A 313 -4.78 8.52 28.43
N ALA A 314 -3.97 9.30 27.73
CA ALA A 314 -4.25 10.69 27.43
C ALA A 314 -5.44 10.85 26.49
N ASN A 315 -6.23 11.87 26.74
CA ASN A 315 -7.36 12.30 25.92
C ASN A 315 -6.94 13.58 25.20
N LEU A 316 -6.73 13.52 23.89
CA LEU A 316 -6.12 14.61 23.12
C LEU A 316 -6.85 14.86 21.80
N MET A 317 -6.75 16.11 21.33
CA MET A 317 -7.12 16.51 19.98
C MET A 317 -5.88 16.89 19.19
N LEU A 318 -5.79 16.39 17.98
CA LEU A 318 -4.74 16.74 17.03
C LEU A 318 -5.36 17.52 15.88
N GLU A 319 -4.70 18.57 15.43
CA GLU A 319 -5.09 19.32 14.24
C GLU A 319 -3.94 19.41 13.27
N ILE A 320 -4.20 19.06 12.03
CA ILE A 320 -3.27 19.25 10.91
C ILE A 320 -4.07 19.60 9.63
N ASN A 321 -3.59 20.57 8.87
CA ASN A 321 -4.26 21.04 7.65
C ASN A 321 -5.74 21.42 7.83
N GLY A 322 -6.13 21.89 9.01
CA GLY A 322 -7.52 22.24 9.32
C GLY A 322 -8.42 21.03 9.60
N ARG A 323 -7.87 19.83 9.70
CA ARG A 323 -8.59 18.61 10.08
C ARG A 323 -8.25 18.23 11.51
N TRP A 324 -9.28 17.80 12.24
CA TRP A 324 -9.19 17.41 13.64
C TRP A 324 -9.30 15.91 13.79
N PHE A 325 -8.45 15.37 14.66
CA PHE A 325 -8.39 13.95 14.99
C PHE A 325 -8.46 13.78 16.50
N TYR A 326 -9.22 12.81 16.93
CA TYR A 326 -9.39 12.51 18.35
C TYR A 326 -8.54 11.31 18.76
N LYS A 327 -7.72 11.49 19.77
CA LYS A 327 -6.97 10.42 20.42
C LYS A 327 -7.68 10.05 21.72
N ALA A 328 -8.42 8.93 21.70
CA ALA A 328 -9.11 8.40 22.86
C ALA A 328 -8.16 7.75 23.89
N PRO A 329 -8.53 7.69 25.15
CA PRO A 329 -7.82 6.89 26.14
C PRO A 329 -7.67 5.43 25.70
N GLY A 330 -6.52 4.81 26.00
CA GLY A 330 -6.20 3.44 25.61
C GLY A 330 -5.73 3.27 24.16
N VAL A 331 -5.94 4.26 23.30
CA VAL A 331 -5.41 4.27 21.93
C VAL A 331 -3.95 4.71 21.92
N THR A 332 -3.12 3.94 21.24
CA THR A 332 -1.67 4.20 21.20
C THR A 332 -1.18 4.89 19.94
N PHE A 333 -2.05 5.11 18.96
CA PHE A 333 -1.71 5.84 17.73
C PHE A 333 -2.92 6.57 17.16
N VAL A 334 -2.65 7.59 16.37
CA VAL A 334 -3.63 8.30 15.55
C VAL A 334 -3.13 8.34 14.11
N ASP A 335 -3.89 7.71 13.22
CA ASP A 335 -3.69 7.85 11.77
C ASP A 335 -4.25 9.21 11.32
N PHE A 336 -3.39 10.10 10.86
CA PHE A 336 -3.79 11.40 10.32
C PHE A 336 -3.58 11.53 8.79
N MET A 337 -3.39 10.40 8.09
CA MET A 337 -3.38 10.38 6.61
C MET A 337 -4.56 11.13 5.98
N PRO A 338 -5.79 11.11 6.52
CA PRO A 338 -6.90 11.88 5.95
C PRO A 338 -6.61 13.39 5.79
N ALA A 339 -5.65 13.95 6.51
CA ALA A 339 -5.25 15.35 6.35
C ALA A 339 -4.58 15.64 5.00
N PHE A 340 -4.12 14.61 4.30
CA PHE A 340 -3.40 14.72 3.02
C PHE A 340 -4.24 14.30 1.79
N PHE A 341 -5.42 13.72 1.98
CA PHE A 341 -6.18 13.10 0.90
C PHE A 341 -6.61 14.04 -0.22
N ASP A 342 -6.86 15.29 0.07
CA ASP A 342 -7.32 16.27 -0.92
C ASP A 342 -6.20 17.19 -1.43
N LYS A 343 -4.95 16.89 -1.09
CA LYS A 343 -3.81 17.71 -1.42
C LYS A 343 -2.79 16.91 -2.22
N LYS A 344 -2.43 17.45 -3.37
CA LYS A 344 -1.22 17.05 -4.05
C LYS A 344 -0.10 17.97 -3.57
N LEU A 345 0.92 17.38 -2.97
CA LEU A 345 2.06 18.12 -2.44
C LEU A 345 3.22 17.98 -3.43
N ASP A 346 3.41 18.99 -4.25
CA ASP A 346 4.49 19.04 -5.23
C ASP A 346 5.70 19.76 -4.60
N GLY A 347 6.71 19.00 -4.20
CA GLY A 347 7.97 19.53 -3.65
C GLY A 347 7.96 19.73 -2.12
N PRO A 348 9.02 20.36 -1.60
CA PRO A 348 9.19 20.55 -0.17
C PRO A 348 8.03 21.32 0.46
N CYS A 349 7.50 20.80 1.55
CA CYS A 349 6.47 21.49 2.31
C CYS A 349 6.75 21.44 3.81
N THR A 350 6.17 22.39 4.52
CA THR A 350 6.19 22.47 5.98
C THR A 350 4.75 22.54 6.46
N MET A 351 4.40 21.68 7.39
CA MET A 351 3.08 21.64 8.03
C MET A 351 3.21 21.68 9.52
N LYS A 352 2.13 22.07 10.18
CA LYS A 352 2.05 22.14 11.62
C LYS A 352 1.07 21.11 12.14
N LEU A 353 1.55 20.19 12.94
CA LEU A 353 0.71 19.34 13.78
C LEU A 353 0.53 20.03 15.13
N ARG A 354 -0.70 20.32 15.47
CA ARG A 354 -1.04 20.94 16.76
C ARG A 354 -1.75 19.92 17.65
N ILE A 355 -1.40 19.92 18.93
CA ILE A 355 -1.96 19.02 19.93
C ILE A 355 -2.58 19.86 21.04
N PHE A 356 -3.82 19.58 21.36
CA PHE A 356 -4.62 20.26 22.37
C PHE A 356 -5.30 19.26 23.30
N ALA A 357 -5.78 19.73 24.43
CA ALA A 357 -6.80 19.01 25.19
C ALA A 357 -8.11 19.00 24.37
N PRO A 358 -8.94 17.95 24.47
CA PRO A 358 -10.24 17.93 23.81
C PRO A 358 -11.23 18.86 24.54
N PRO A 359 -12.31 19.28 23.88
CA PRO A 359 -13.42 19.90 24.56
C PRO A 359 -14.01 18.88 25.56
N ALA A 360 -14.53 19.33 26.67
CA ALA A 360 -15.31 18.48 27.54
C ALA A 360 -16.58 18.03 26.80
N THR A 361 -16.87 16.75 26.91
CA THR A 361 -18.10 16.12 26.36
C THR A 361 -18.81 15.40 27.49
N GLY A 362 -20.00 14.87 27.24
CA GLY A 362 -20.77 14.15 28.24
C GLY A 362 -20.02 13.02 28.94
N GLU A 363 -19.06 12.38 28.28
CA GLU A 363 -18.20 11.34 28.84
C GLU A 363 -16.91 11.89 29.44
N ASN A 364 -16.44 13.03 28.95
CA ASN A 364 -15.16 13.64 29.34
C ASN A 364 -15.35 14.88 30.21
N ASP A 365 -16.56 15.32 30.41
CA ASP A 365 -16.85 16.51 31.21
C ASP A 365 -16.59 16.22 32.69
N PRO A 366 -15.55 16.81 33.28
CA PRO A 366 -15.19 16.52 34.65
C PRO A 366 -16.18 17.09 35.65
N SER A 367 -17.03 18.03 35.25
CA SER A 367 -17.86 18.76 36.15
C SER A 367 -19.34 18.87 35.76
N GLN A 368 -19.66 18.69 34.48
CA GLN A 368 -20.98 19.05 33.93
C GLN A 368 -21.46 20.44 34.40
N GLY A 369 -20.54 21.33 34.66
CA GLY A 369 -20.78 22.65 35.14
C GLY A 369 -20.87 23.68 34.04
N GLU A 370 -21.17 24.91 34.41
CA GLU A 370 -21.35 26.02 33.47
C GLU A 370 -20.05 26.38 32.73
N ASP A 371 -18.87 26.07 33.31
CA ASP A 371 -17.55 26.46 32.80
C ASP A 371 -16.74 25.25 32.29
N TRP A 372 -17.38 24.16 31.97
CA TRP A 372 -16.70 22.90 31.65
C TRP A 372 -15.72 22.99 30.45
N GLN A 373 -15.98 23.81 29.45
CA GLN A 373 -15.08 23.98 28.31
C GLN A 373 -13.83 24.77 28.68
N GLU A 374 -13.93 25.74 29.54
CA GLU A 374 -12.82 26.60 29.95
C GLU A 374 -11.88 25.89 30.92
N ASN A 375 -12.41 24.93 31.67
CA ASN A 375 -11.67 24.20 32.69
C ASN A 375 -11.05 22.90 32.19
N TYR A 376 -11.35 22.44 30.99
CA TYR A 376 -10.78 21.21 30.49
C TYR A 376 -9.34 21.44 29.98
N TYR A 377 -8.40 20.73 30.59
CA TYR A 377 -6.99 20.80 30.26
C TYR A 377 -6.32 19.44 30.49
N TYR A 378 -5.12 19.25 29.90
CA TYR A 378 -4.28 18.08 30.08
C TYR A 378 -2.83 18.49 30.18
N THR A 379 -2.10 17.94 31.14
CA THR A 379 -0.65 18.19 31.26
C THR A 379 0.14 17.19 30.47
N LEU A 380 0.69 17.62 29.34
CA LEU A 380 1.52 16.83 28.44
C LEU A 380 2.95 16.76 28.99
N LYS A 381 3.46 15.57 29.27
CA LYS A 381 4.78 15.32 29.80
C LYS A 381 5.78 14.84 28.77
N SER A 382 5.31 14.25 27.68
CA SER A 382 6.09 13.81 26.53
C SER A 382 5.37 14.15 25.24
N LEU A 383 6.09 14.17 24.10
CA LEU A 383 5.53 14.34 22.79
C LEU A 383 5.28 12.96 22.13
N PRO A 384 4.28 12.84 21.26
CA PRO A 384 4.15 11.63 20.45
C PRO A 384 5.28 11.55 19.43
N ASP A 385 5.65 10.31 19.05
CA ASP A 385 6.49 10.06 17.90
C ASP A 385 5.64 10.23 16.64
N VAL A 386 5.98 11.19 15.79
CA VAL A 386 5.30 11.38 14.51
C VAL A 386 6.07 10.69 13.39
N ARG A 387 5.42 9.84 12.64
CA ARG A 387 6.01 9.11 11.52
C ARG A 387 5.30 9.45 10.23
N LEU A 388 6.08 9.81 9.23
CA LEU A 388 5.64 10.02 7.86
C LEU A 388 6.43 9.09 6.94
N ARG A 389 5.75 8.40 6.05
CA ARG A 389 6.39 7.66 4.96
C ARG A 389 5.96 8.24 3.65
N PHE A 390 6.88 8.30 2.71
CA PHE A 390 6.69 8.88 1.40
C PHE A 390 6.82 7.83 0.32
N GLU A 391 6.26 8.10 -0.84
CA GLU A 391 6.57 7.30 -2.01
C GLU A 391 8.08 7.30 -2.23
N PRO A 392 8.66 6.16 -2.60
CA PRO A 392 10.04 6.13 -3.05
C PRO A 392 10.21 7.17 -4.15
N VAL A 393 11.10 8.13 -3.93
CA VAL A 393 11.46 9.08 -4.98
C VAL A 393 12.18 8.29 -6.05
N ILE A 394 11.49 8.03 -7.14
CA ILE A 394 12.10 7.45 -8.34
C ILE A 394 12.83 8.59 -9.03
N ALA A 395 14.10 8.71 -8.67
CA ALA A 395 14.97 9.70 -9.26
C ALA A 395 15.25 9.41 -10.74
#